data_7ffbcc98461704816e080c6ec011a8eb
#
_entry.id   7ffbcc98461704816e080c6ec011a8eb
#
_cell.length_a   1.000
_cell.length_b   1.000
_cell.length_c   1.000
_cell.angle_alpha   90.00
_cell.angle_beta   90.00
_cell.angle_gamma   90.00
#
_symmetry.space_group_name_H-M   'P 1'
#
loop_
_entity.id
_entity.type
_entity.pdbx_description
1 polymer ?
#
loop_
_entity_poly.entity_id
_entity_poly.type
_entity_poly.pdbx_seq_one_letter_code
_entity_poly.pdbx_strand_id
1 'polypeptide(L)'
;MRRPANSARGEASLLLESGAVILRPSFAALVAAEDELGPLFALVERAAAGNLKLSEMVALFWHCRHDAAAEMTRDRFSESVAKAGLSTMTPALKILLGQILSGQ
;
A
#
# COMPACT_ATOMS: atom_id res chain seq x y z
N MET A 1 5.36 13.58 -16.83
CA MET A 1 6.40 13.07 -15.92
C MET A 1 5.77 12.63 -14.60
N ARG A 2 6.19 11.50 -14.10
CA ARG A 2 5.64 10.99 -12.86
C ARG A 2 6.30 11.62 -11.65
N ARG A 3 5.49 12.02 -10.69
CA ARG A 3 5.98 12.62 -9.45
C ARG A 3 6.61 11.53 -8.57
N PRO A 4 7.79 11.76 -7.98
CA PRO A 4 8.36 10.80 -7.06
C PRO A 4 7.56 10.75 -5.75
N ALA A 5 7.69 9.64 -5.02
CA ALA A 5 7.09 9.51 -3.71
C ALA A 5 7.70 10.54 -2.76
N ASN A 6 6.86 11.10 -1.89
CA ASN A 6 7.26 12.11 -0.93
C ASN A 6 7.22 11.51 0.48
N SER A 7 8.38 11.14 1.00
CA SER A 7 8.47 10.50 2.32
C SER A 7 8.02 11.43 3.44
N ALA A 8 8.10 12.75 3.25
CA ALA A 8 7.62 13.70 4.25
C ALA A 8 6.10 13.63 4.42
N ARG A 9 5.39 13.12 3.40
CA ARG A 9 3.95 12.89 3.46
C ARG A 9 3.61 11.43 3.75
N GLY A 10 4.62 10.63 4.07
CA GLY A 10 4.43 9.20 4.29
C GLY A 10 4.17 8.42 3.01
N GLU A 11 4.46 9.00 1.85
CA GLU A 11 4.26 8.33 0.56
C GLU A 11 5.33 7.28 0.33
N ALA A 12 4.93 6.20 -0.33
CA ALA A 12 5.84 5.15 -0.75
C ALA A 12 5.67 4.93 -2.25
N SER A 13 6.66 4.29 -2.84
CA SER A 13 6.61 3.95 -4.26
C SER A 13 6.60 2.43 -4.39
N LEU A 14 5.73 1.93 -5.25
CA LEU A 14 5.64 0.50 -5.54
C LEU A 14 5.97 0.30 -7.01
N LEU A 15 7.07 -0.39 -7.27
CA LEU A 15 7.57 -0.55 -8.63
C LEU A 15 6.97 -1.80 -9.26
N LEU A 16 6.09 -1.60 -10.23
CA LEU A 16 5.41 -2.67 -10.94
C LEU A 16 5.86 -2.69 -12.39
N GLU A 17 5.52 -3.77 -13.09
CA GLU A 17 5.82 -3.92 -14.52
C GLU A 17 5.29 -2.73 -15.34
N SER A 18 4.09 -2.28 -15.01
CA SER A 18 3.43 -1.18 -15.72
C SER A 18 3.98 0.19 -15.32
N GLY A 19 4.88 0.25 -14.35
CA GLY A 19 5.47 1.49 -13.89
C GLY A 19 5.34 1.64 -12.37
N ALA A 20 5.87 2.72 -11.84
CA ALA A 20 5.81 2.99 -10.41
C ALA A 20 4.43 3.50 -10.02
N VAL A 21 3.93 3.02 -8.90
CA VAL A 21 2.66 3.48 -8.31
C VAL A 21 2.99 4.20 -7.01
N ILE A 22 2.49 5.42 -6.87
CA ILE A 22 2.64 6.17 -5.62
C ILE A 22 1.57 5.72 -4.64
N LEU A 23 1.97 5.37 -3.44
CA LEU A 23 1.07 4.96 -2.36
C LEU A 23 1.04 6.07 -1.33
N ARG A 24 -0.15 6.58 -1.04
CA ARG A 24 -0.34 7.69 -0.11
C ARG A 24 -1.36 7.30 0.95
N PRO A 25 -0.93 7.15 2.21
CA PRO A 25 -1.85 6.74 3.29
C PRO A 25 -2.62 7.94 3.81
N SER A 26 -3.50 8.49 2.96
CA SER A 26 -4.40 9.58 3.35
C SER A 26 -5.45 9.06 4.32
N PHE A 27 -6.11 9.97 5.04
CA PHE A 27 -7.18 9.59 5.96
C PHE A 27 -8.27 8.77 5.24
N ALA A 28 -8.69 9.24 4.06
CA ALA A 28 -9.71 8.55 3.29
C ALA A 28 -9.26 7.14 2.89
N ALA A 29 -7.99 7.01 2.47
CA ALA A 29 -7.44 5.72 2.09
C ALA A 29 -7.42 4.77 3.28
N LEU A 30 -7.01 5.26 4.44
CA LEU A 30 -6.91 4.41 5.64
C LEU A 30 -8.28 3.99 6.16
N VAL A 31 -9.27 4.88 6.08
CA VAL A 31 -10.64 4.52 6.45
C VAL A 31 -11.18 3.43 5.52
N ALA A 32 -10.95 3.58 4.21
CA ALA A 32 -11.38 2.58 3.24
C ALA A 32 -10.69 1.24 3.50
N ALA A 33 -9.41 1.26 3.85
CA ALA A 33 -8.68 0.05 4.17
C ALA A 33 -9.26 -0.62 5.42
N GLU A 34 -9.57 0.17 6.45
CA GLU A 34 -10.16 -0.38 7.67
C GLU A 34 -11.53 -1.02 7.42
N ASP A 35 -12.31 -0.41 6.55
CA ASP A 35 -13.63 -0.95 6.21
C ASP A 35 -13.51 -2.36 5.63
N GLU A 36 -12.45 -2.62 4.89
CA GLU A 36 -12.23 -3.93 4.29
C GLU A 36 -11.46 -4.88 5.20
N LEU A 37 -10.43 -4.39 5.87
CA LEU A 37 -9.44 -5.23 6.55
C LEU A 37 -9.60 -5.30 8.07
N GLY A 38 -10.49 -4.49 8.63
CA GLY A 38 -10.63 -4.38 10.07
C GLY A 38 -9.67 -3.35 10.65
N PRO A 39 -9.59 -3.25 11.99
CA PRO A 39 -8.82 -2.20 12.63
C PRO A 39 -7.36 -2.18 12.18
N LEU A 40 -6.88 -0.99 11.80
CA LEU A 40 -5.51 -0.86 11.32
C LEU A 40 -4.48 -1.21 12.38
N PHE A 41 -4.77 -0.91 13.64
CA PHE A 41 -3.85 -1.25 14.71
C PHE A 41 -3.61 -2.76 14.79
N ALA A 42 -4.70 -3.55 14.66
CA ALA A 42 -4.57 -5.00 14.64
C ALA A 42 -3.80 -5.47 13.40
N LEU A 43 -4.01 -4.80 12.27
CA LEU A 43 -3.28 -5.10 11.04
C LEU A 43 -1.77 -4.89 11.24
N VAL A 44 -1.40 -3.78 11.86
CA VAL A 44 0.00 -3.48 12.13
C VAL A 44 0.62 -4.52 13.06
N GLU A 45 -0.13 -4.92 14.09
CA GLU A 45 0.34 -5.95 15.02
C GLU A 45 0.59 -7.28 14.30
N ARG A 46 -0.33 -7.68 13.43
CA ARG A 46 -0.17 -8.92 12.66
C ARG A 46 1.02 -8.83 11.70
N ALA A 47 1.21 -7.66 11.09
CA ALA A 47 2.35 -7.45 10.20
C ALA A 47 3.67 -7.60 10.97
N ALA A 48 3.74 -7.02 12.17
CA ALA A 48 4.94 -7.11 13.01
C ALA A 48 5.23 -8.56 13.42
N ALA A 49 4.18 -9.36 13.59
CA ALA A 49 4.31 -10.77 13.94
C ALA A 49 4.56 -11.68 12.73
N GLY A 50 4.57 -11.12 11.53
CA GLY A 50 4.75 -11.90 10.31
C GLY A 50 3.49 -12.62 9.86
N ASN A 51 2.32 -12.19 10.33
CA ASN A 51 1.05 -12.86 10.06
C ASN A 51 0.14 -12.08 9.12
N LEU A 52 0.70 -11.27 8.26
CA LEU A 52 -0.07 -10.49 7.30
C LEU A 52 -0.18 -11.27 5.99
N LYS A 53 -1.41 -11.46 5.52
CA LYS A 53 -1.64 -12.19 4.28
C LYS A 53 -1.32 -11.33 3.06
N LEU A 54 -0.92 -11.98 1.97
CA LEU A 54 -0.68 -11.29 0.70
C LEU A 54 -1.89 -10.48 0.27
N SER A 55 -3.09 -11.06 0.37
CA SER A 55 -4.32 -10.35 -0.01
C SER A 55 -4.54 -9.09 0.82
N GLU A 56 -4.12 -9.11 2.08
CA GLU A 56 -4.24 -7.94 2.95
C GLU A 56 -3.26 -6.84 2.56
N MET A 57 -2.03 -7.21 2.22
CA MET A 57 -1.04 -6.25 1.74
C MET A 57 -1.51 -5.58 0.46
N VAL A 58 -2.01 -6.39 -0.49
CA VAL A 58 -2.48 -5.87 -1.76
C VAL A 58 -3.68 -4.94 -1.56
N ALA A 59 -4.60 -5.32 -0.66
CA ALA A 59 -5.77 -4.49 -0.37
C ALA A 59 -5.35 -3.12 0.21
N LEU A 60 -4.39 -3.13 1.13
CA LEU A 60 -3.89 -1.87 1.69
C LEU A 60 -3.26 -1.00 0.60
N PHE A 61 -2.44 -1.59 -0.25
CA PHE A 61 -1.84 -0.86 -1.37
C PHE A 61 -2.91 -0.31 -2.31
N TRP A 62 -3.92 -1.12 -2.60
CA TRP A 62 -5.01 -0.72 -3.49
C TRP A 62 -5.69 0.56 -2.99
N HIS A 63 -6.02 0.59 -1.71
CA HIS A 63 -6.69 1.75 -1.13
C HIS A 63 -5.78 2.98 -1.04
N CYS A 64 -4.47 2.76 -0.93
CA CYS A 64 -3.51 3.86 -0.81
C CYS A 64 -3.01 4.40 -2.13
N ARG A 65 -3.43 3.83 -3.27
CA ARG A 65 -2.98 4.32 -4.58
C ARG A 65 -3.29 5.81 -4.74
N HIS A 66 -2.32 6.52 -5.29
CA HIS A 66 -2.45 7.93 -5.59
C HIS A 66 -2.08 8.15 -7.05
N ASP A 67 -2.87 8.95 -7.77
CA ASP A 67 -2.67 9.22 -9.19
C ASP A 67 -2.65 7.96 -10.05
N ALA A 68 -3.44 6.96 -9.67
CA ALA A 68 -3.49 5.71 -10.40
C ALA A 68 -4.30 5.87 -11.68
N ALA A 69 -3.92 5.10 -12.71
CA ALA A 69 -4.66 5.09 -13.97
C ALA A 69 -6.08 4.58 -13.74
N ALA A 70 -7.06 5.27 -14.35
CA ALA A 70 -8.47 4.92 -14.17
C ALA A 70 -8.79 3.52 -14.71
N GLU A 71 -8.04 3.07 -15.73
CA GLU A 71 -8.25 1.76 -16.35
C GLU A 71 -7.74 0.60 -15.50
N MET A 72 -6.93 0.87 -14.49
CA MET A 72 -6.35 -0.18 -13.66
C MET A 72 -7.42 -0.77 -12.76
N THR A 73 -7.79 -2.03 -13.02
CA THR A 73 -8.75 -2.73 -12.16
C THR A 73 -8.03 -3.30 -10.95
N ARG A 74 -8.79 -3.61 -9.92
CA ARG A 74 -8.22 -4.20 -8.72
C ARG A 74 -7.57 -5.55 -9.02
N ASP A 75 -8.19 -6.34 -9.91
CA ASP A 75 -7.63 -7.64 -10.28
C ASP A 75 -6.28 -7.51 -10.98
N ARG A 76 -6.17 -6.56 -11.91
CA ARG A 76 -4.91 -6.31 -12.60
C ARG A 76 -3.84 -5.81 -11.65
N PHE A 77 -4.23 -4.90 -10.76
CA PHE A 77 -3.32 -4.38 -9.74
C PHE A 77 -2.80 -5.52 -8.87
N SER A 78 -3.69 -6.38 -8.40
CA SER A 78 -3.34 -7.50 -7.54
C SER A 78 -2.36 -8.45 -8.23
N GLU A 79 -2.61 -8.76 -9.50
CA GLU A 79 -1.72 -9.62 -10.27
C GLU A 79 -0.35 -8.97 -10.46
N SER A 80 -0.33 -7.67 -10.75
CA SER A 80 0.93 -6.94 -10.93
C SER A 80 1.76 -6.93 -9.65
N VAL A 81 1.10 -6.73 -8.51
CA VAL A 81 1.79 -6.72 -7.23
C VAL A 81 2.37 -8.10 -6.92
N ALA A 82 1.57 -9.15 -7.15
CA ALA A 82 2.03 -10.51 -6.92
C ALA A 82 3.23 -10.85 -7.79
N LYS A 83 3.23 -10.40 -9.04
CA LYS A 83 4.35 -10.62 -9.96
C LYS A 83 5.61 -9.88 -9.50
N ALA A 84 5.46 -8.71 -8.89
CA ALA A 84 6.60 -7.94 -8.41
C ALA A 84 7.30 -8.63 -7.25
N GLY A 85 6.55 -9.44 -6.48
CA GLY A 85 7.10 -10.24 -5.41
C GLY A 85 7.17 -9.55 -4.06
N LEU A 86 7.31 -10.36 -3.02
CA LEU A 86 7.34 -9.86 -1.64
C LEU A 86 8.51 -8.91 -1.38
N SER A 87 9.66 -9.16 -2.02
CA SER A 87 10.82 -8.29 -1.82
C SER A 87 10.57 -6.88 -2.32
N THR A 88 9.74 -6.72 -3.35
CA THR A 88 9.36 -5.40 -3.85
C THR A 88 8.32 -4.75 -2.94
N MET A 89 7.40 -5.54 -2.43
CA MET A 89 6.32 -5.04 -1.56
C MET A 89 6.79 -4.61 -0.19
N THR A 90 7.78 -5.32 0.36
CA THR A 90 8.18 -5.12 1.75
C THR A 90 8.63 -3.71 2.09
N PRO A 91 9.50 -3.06 1.29
CA PRO A 91 9.90 -1.68 1.61
C PRO A 91 8.74 -0.71 1.62
N ALA A 92 7.83 -0.82 0.63
CA ALA A 92 6.66 0.04 0.55
C ALA A 92 5.73 -0.19 1.75
N LEU A 93 5.54 -1.46 2.11
CA LEU A 93 4.70 -1.81 3.26
C LEU A 93 5.26 -1.21 4.54
N LYS A 94 6.56 -1.30 4.76
CA LYS A 94 7.20 -0.75 5.96
C LYS A 94 6.98 0.75 6.07
N ILE A 95 7.08 1.46 4.95
CA ILE A 95 6.85 2.90 4.93
C ILE A 95 5.41 3.22 5.31
N LEU A 96 4.45 2.51 4.72
CA LEU A 96 3.03 2.73 5.03
C LEU A 96 2.71 2.43 6.49
N LEU A 97 3.19 1.30 7.00
CA LEU A 97 2.93 0.93 8.39
C LEU A 97 3.57 1.91 9.35
N GLY A 98 4.78 2.38 9.04
CA GLY A 98 5.44 3.39 9.84
C GLY A 98 4.64 4.69 9.87
N GLN A 99 4.08 5.09 8.74
CA GLN A 99 3.26 6.28 8.66
C GLN A 99 1.97 6.13 9.46
N ILE A 100 1.35 4.96 9.39
CA ILE A 100 0.13 4.68 10.14
C ILE A 100 0.40 4.84 11.64
N LEU A 101 1.55 4.33 12.10
CA LEU A 101 1.91 4.40 13.52
C LEU A 101 2.31 5.79 13.96
N SER A 102 3.07 6.52 13.15
CA SER A 102 3.62 7.81 13.57
C SER A 102 2.71 8.99 13.26
N GLY A 103 1.79 8.85 12.32
CA GLY A 103 0.78 9.87 12.07
C GLY A 103 1.30 11.19 11.54
N GLN A 104 2.23 11.19 10.66
CA GLN A 104 2.80 12.42 10.08
C GLN A 104 1.82 13.20 9.23
#